data_aed6a520df75656cf9f9f9aa49802a51
#
_entry.id   aed6a520df75656cf9f9f9aa49802a51
#
_cell.length_a   1.000
_cell.length_b   1.000
_cell.length_c   1.000
_cell.angle_alpha   90.00
_cell.angle_beta   90.00
_cell.angle_gamma   90.00
#
_symmetry.space_group_name_H-M   'P 1'
#
loop_
_entity.id
_entity.type
_entity.pdbx_description
1 polymer ?
#
loop_
_entity_poly.entity_id
_entity_poly.type
_entity_poly.pdbx_seq_one_letter_code
_entity_poly.pdbx_strand_id
1 'polypeptide(L)'
;MKNLEIRVPHIMRRLRRGPSVMLPKDVGMIVSYTCLGRDSLVVDAGAGTGFNAIMLGRIAKKVISYERREEFAELAKENVKSLGLKNVKVKNADIMNGIEEKDLDLVSLDMPESEKVVPLAHAALKEGGYCVGYLPNIEQAKEFYMEAQKLFREVFMLENIVREYEVRDFGVRPKHIGLMHTAYLVFARK
;
A
#
# COMPACT_ATOMS: atom_id res chain seq x y z
N MET A 1 -8.84 26.53 -9.56
CA MET A 1 -7.72 25.87 -8.86
C MET A 1 -6.90 25.13 -9.91
N LYS A 2 -5.58 25.36 -10.00
CA LYS A 2 -4.71 24.53 -10.86
C LYS A 2 -4.74 23.12 -10.30
N ASN A 3 -5.11 22.13 -11.14
CA ASN A 3 -5.10 20.74 -10.74
C ASN A 3 -3.70 20.35 -10.26
N LEU A 4 -3.62 19.78 -9.06
CA LEU A 4 -2.39 19.23 -8.52
C LEU A 4 -1.93 18.10 -9.44
N GLU A 5 -0.81 18.27 -10.14
CA GLU A 5 -0.28 17.24 -11.01
C GLU A 5 0.51 16.23 -10.17
N ILE A 6 -0.11 15.10 -9.85
CA ILE A 6 0.55 14.02 -9.12
C ILE A 6 1.42 13.22 -10.10
N ARG A 7 2.72 13.09 -9.79
CA ARG A 7 3.65 12.28 -10.57
C ARG A 7 3.38 10.79 -10.34
N VAL A 8 2.84 10.12 -11.35
CA VAL A 8 2.64 8.68 -11.34
C VAL A 8 3.34 8.04 -12.54
N PRO A 9 3.81 6.77 -12.43
CA PRO A 9 4.40 6.04 -13.54
C PRO A 9 3.45 5.99 -14.74
N HIS A 10 4.00 6.03 -15.96
CA HIS A 10 3.21 6.05 -17.19
C HIS A 10 2.20 4.89 -17.28
N ILE A 11 2.60 3.70 -16.84
CA ILE A 11 1.74 2.52 -16.80
C ILE A 11 0.48 2.74 -15.95
N MET A 12 0.59 3.48 -14.84
CA MET A 12 -0.51 3.76 -13.94
C MET A 12 -1.48 4.82 -14.48
N ARG A 13 -1.05 5.65 -15.43
CA ARG A 13 -1.92 6.66 -16.08
C ARG A 13 -2.99 6.04 -16.98
N ARG A 14 -2.77 4.80 -17.43
CA ARG A 14 -3.69 4.07 -18.32
C ARG A 14 -4.76 3.31 -17.57
N LEU A 15 -4.62 3.16 -16.25
CA LEU A 15 -5.57 2.41 -15.44
C LEU A 15 -6.85 3.20 -15.23
N ARG A 16 -7.96 2.49 -15.18
CA ARG A 16 -9.24 3.05 -14.77
C ARG A 16 -9.12 3.50 -13.31
N ARG A 17 -9.51 4.73 -13.04
CA ARG A 17 -9.45 5.31 -11.70
C ARG A 17 -10.73 5.03 -10.92
N GLY A 18 -10.58 4.84 -9.64
CA GLY A 18 -11.62 4.71 -8.65
C GLY A 18 -11.29 5.56 -7.43
N PRO A 19 -11.36 5.02 -6.22
CA PRO A 19 -11.03 5.74 -4.99
C PRO A 19 -9.56 6.16 -4.94
N SER A 20 -9.18 6.82 -3.86
CA SER A 20 -7.80 7.25 -3.59
C SER A 20 -6.79 6.14 -3.85
N VAL A 21 -5.61 6.50 -4.34
CA VAL A 21 -4.54 5.53 -4.65
C VAL A 21 -3.30 5.85 -3.83
N MET A 22 -2.65 4.81 -3.33
CA MET A 22 -1.33 4.93 -2.70
C MET A 22 -0.32 5.46 -3.71
N LEU A 23 0.42 6.51 -3.35
CA LEU A 23 1.37 7.13 -4.26
C LEU A 23 2.66 6.29 -4.39
N PRO A 24 3.36 6.40 -5.55
CA PRO A 24 4.61 5.67 -5.78
C PRO A 24 5.68 5.90 -4.72
N LYS A 25 5.73 7.08 -4.11
CA LYS A 25 6.66 7.40 -3.03
C LYS A 25 6.44 6.52 -1.80
N ASP A 26 5.17 6.24 -1.46
CA ASP A 26 4.79 5.44 -0.30
C ASP A 26 4.96 3.95 -0.58
N VAL A 27 4.56 3.49 -1.77
CA VAL A 27 4.84 2.12 -2.22
C VAL A 27 6.34 1.84 -2.23
N GLY A 28 7.15 2.80 -2.68
CA GLY A 28 8.62 2.70 -2.67
C GLY A 28 9.19 2.51 -1.27
N MET A 29 8.64 3.19 -0.26
CA MET A 29 9.01 2.98 1.14
C MET A 29 8.63 1.58 1.61
N ILE A 30 7.40 1.13 1.34
CA ILE A 30 6.98 -0.23 1.69
C ILE A 30 7.96 -1.25 1.12
N VAL A 31 8.22 -1.19 -0.19
CA VAL A 31 9.14 -2.12 -0.87
C VAL A 31 10.54 -2.11 -0.24
N SER A 32 11.09 -0.92 0.03
CA SER A 32 12.46 -0.78 0.51
C SER A 32 12.61 -1.22 1.97
N TYR A 33 11.72 -0.78 2.86
CA TYR A 33 11.82 -1.11 4.29
C TYR A 33 11.48 -2.57 4.60
N THR A 34 10.66 -3.22 3.77
CA THR A 34 10.32 -4.64 3.93
C THR A 34 11.22 -5.58 3.14
N CYS A 35 12.19 -5.04 2.39
CA CYS A 35 13.07 -5.80 1.49
C CYS A 35 12.29 -6.72 0.53
N LEU A 36 11.14 -6.25 0.05
CA LEU A 36 10.28 -7.02 -0.85
C LEU A 36 11.03 -7.39 -2.14
N GLY A 37 10.95 -8.65 -2.55
CA GLY A 37 11.66 -9.16 -3.72
C GLY A 37 10.89 -10.24 -4.48
N ARG A 38 11.52 -10.80 -5.52
CA ARG A 38 10.92 -11.71 -6.48
C ARG A 38 10.35 -13.02 -5.89
N ASP A 39 10.77 -13.40 -4.68
CA ASP A 39 10.32 -14.63 -4.02
C ASP A 39 9.24 -14.35 -2.97
N SER A 40 8.91 -13.09 -2.74
CA SER A 40 7.99 -12.65 -1.68
C SER A 40 6.54 -13.00 -1.99
N LEU A 41 5.83 -13.43 -0.93
CA LEU A 41 4.39 -13.65 -0.91
C LEU A 41 3.72 -12.50 -0.16
N VAL A 42 2.74 -11.88 -0.79
CA VAL A 42 2.12 -10.64 -0.31
C VAL A 42 0.61 -10.77 -0.22
N VAL A 43 0.06 -10.29 0.87
CA VAL A 43 -1.35 -9.91 0.97
C VAL A 43 -1.46 -8.40 0.99
N ASP A 44 -2.37 -7.86 0.21
CA ASP A 44 -2.77 -6.46 0.15
C ASP A 44 -4.26 -6.36 0.50
N ALA A 45 -4.69 -5.36 1.23
CA ALA A 45 -6.09 -5.16 1.57
C ALA A 45 -6.50 -3.69 1.46
N GLY A 46 -7.67 -3.50 0.88
CA GLY A 46 -8.15 -2.23 0.36
C GLY A 46 -7.70 -2.07 -1.09
N ALA A 47 -7.98 -3.06 -1.94
CA ALA A 47 -7.53 -3.06 -3.33
C ALA A 47 -7.88 -1.78 -4.10
N GLY A 48 -9.08 -1.24 -3.87
CA GLY A 48 -9.54 -0.03 -4.54
C GLY A 48 -9.40 -0.12 -6.07
N THR A 49 -8.49 0.66 -6.65
CA THR A 49 -8.16 0.60 -8.08
C THR A 49 -7.17 -0.52 -8.44
N GLY A 50 -6.61 -1.21 -7.46
CA GLY A 50 -5.55 -2.21 -7.64
C GLY A 50 -4.15 -1.63 -7.78
N PHE A 51 -3.95 -0.32 -7.52
CA PHE A 51 -2.66 0.36 -7.71
C PHE A 51 -1.55 -0.27 -6.89
N ASN A 52 -1.78 -0.43 -5.57
CA ASN A 52 -0.77 -1.02 -4.69
C ASN A 52 -0.48 -2.48 -5.08
N ALA A 53 -1.53 -3.29 -5.26
CA ALA A 53 -1.40 -4.68 -5.69
C ALA A 53 -0.60 -4.83 -7.02
N ILE A 54 -0.84 -3.93 -7.98
CA ILE A 54 -0.12 -3.90 -9.27
C ILE A 54 1.35 -3.56 -9.07
N MET A 55 1.67 -2.53 -8.27
CA MET A 55 3.05 -2.13 -8.02
C MET A 55 3.82 -3.24 -7.29
N LEU A 56 3.22 -3.82 -6.25
CA LEU A 56 3.80 -4.95 -5.51
C LEU A 56 3.95 -6.19 -6.41
N GLY A 57 2.96 -6.46 -7.27
CA GLY A 57 2.97 -7.60 -8.19
C GLY A 57 4.05 -7.52 -9.28
N ARG A 58 4.61 -6.35 -9.55
CA ARG A 58 5.76 -6.19 -10.46
C ARG A 58 7.10 -6.59 -9.82
N ILE A 59 7.10 -6.80 -8.52
CA ILE A 59 8.29 -7.08 -7.71
C ILE A 59 8.18 -8.47 -7.07
N ALA A 60 7.04 -8.75 -6.44
CA ALA A 60 6.81 -9.96 -5.66
C ALA A 60 6.49 -11.19 -6.53
N LYS A 61 6.69 -12.38 -5.98
CA LYS A 61 6.31 -13.67 -6.57
C LYS A 61 4.80 -13.76 -6.75
N LYS A 62 4.05 -13.35 -5.73
CA LYS A 62 2.60 -13.45 -5.72
C LYS A 62 1.99 -12.39 -4.82
N VAL A 63 0.92 -11.78 -5.28
CA VAL A 63 0.11 -10.83 -4.51
C VAL A 63 -1.34 -11.31 -4.50
N ILE A 64 -1.94 -11.39 -3.33
CA ILE A 64 -3.37 -11.57 -3.14
C ILE A 64 -3.92 -10.28 -2.56
N SER A 65 -4.81 -9.61 -3.28
CA SER A 65 -5.41 -8.35 -2.86
C SER A 65 -6.88 -8.56 -2.49
N TYR A 66 -7.25 -8.13 -1.29
CA TYR A 66 -8.60 -8.23 -0.75
C TYR A 66 -9.35 -6.92 -0.95
N GLU A 67 -10.59 -7.01 -1.42
CA GLU A 67 -11.52 -5.88 -1.52
C GLU A 67 -12.94 -6.36 -1.19
N ARG A 68 -13.56 -5.74 -0.19
CA ARG A 68 -14.91 -6.11 0.25
C ARG A 68 -16.02 -5.61 -0.68
N ARG A 69 -15.80 -4.47 -1.36
CA ARG A 69 -16.76 -3.86 -2.26
C ARG A 69 -16.60 -4.45 -3.65
N GLU A 70 -17.67 -5.05 -4.14
CA GLU A 70 -17.67 -5.76 -5.43
C GLU A 70 -17.24 -4.87 -6.60
N GLU A 71 -17.78 -3.64 -6.67
CA GLU A 71 -17.47 -2.72 -7.76
C GLU A 71 -15.96 -2.38 -7.85
N PHE A 72 -15.27 -2.27 -6.71
CA PHE A 72 -13.84 -2.00 -6.69
C PHE A 72 -13.02 -3.28 -6.87
N ALA A 73 -13.51 -4.42 -6.41
CA ALA A 73 -12.86 -5.69 -6.70
C ALA A 73 -12.84 -5.98 -8.20
N GLU A 74 -13.95 -5.72 -8.92
CA GLU A 74 -14.02 -5.86 -10.37
C GLU A 74 -13.13 -4.84 -11.08
N LEU A 75 -13.13 -3.57 -10.65
CA LEU A 75 -12.25 -2.54 -11.19
C LEU A 75 -10.76 -2.94 -11.05
N ALA A 76 -10.36 -3.42 -9.88
CA ALA A 76 -9.00 -3.87 -9.64
C ALA A 76 -8.63 -5.08 -10.52
N LYS A 77 -9.54 -6.07 -10.68
CA LYS A 77 -9.36 -7.22 -11.57
C LYS A 77 -9.14 -6.79 -13.02
N GLU A 78 -9.96 -5.86 -13.53
CA GLU A 78 -9.80 -5.32 -14.88
C GLU A 78 -8.45 -4.62 -15.06
N ASN A 79 -8.04 -3.78 -14.11
CA ASN A 79 -6.76 -3.09 -14.13
C ASN A 79 -5.57 -4.08 -14.13
N VAL A 80 -5.59 -5.07 -13.24
CA VAL A 80 -4.57 -6.14 -13.17
C VAL A 80 -4.49 -6.89 -14.49
N LYS A 81 -5.66 -7.29 -15.05
CA LYS A 81 -5.75 -8.00 -16.33
C LYS A 81 -5.20 -7.17 -17.49
N SER A 82 -5.49 -5.86 -17.53
CA SER A 82 -5.03 -4.96 -18.60
C SER A 82 -3.51 -4.86 -18.69
N LEU A 83 -2.81 -5.14 -17.58
CA LEU A 83 -1.35 -5.15 -17.51
C LEU A 83 -0.73 -6.54 -17.65
N GLY A 84 -1.54 -7.58 -17.84
CA GLY A 84 -1.06 -8.96 -18.02
C GLY A 84 -0.39 -9.57 -16.80
N LEU A 85 -0.65 -9.05 -15.59
CA LEU A 85 -0.06 -9.55 -14.35
C LEU A 85 -0.75 -10.86 -13.91
N LYS A 86 -0.07 -11.99 -14.12
CA LYS A 86 -0.57 -13.34 -13.78
C LYS A 86 -0.37 -13.71 -12.31
N ASN A 87 0.51 -13.01 -11.62
CA ASN A 87 0.88 -13.25 -10.23
C ASN A 87 0.09 -12.39 -9.24
N VAL A 88 -0.83 -11.55 -9.71
CA VAL A 88 -1.72 -10.74 -8.87
C VAL A 88 -3.14 -11.30 -8.97
N LYS A 89 -3.72 -11.66 -7.83
CA LYS A 89 -5.11 -12.13 -7.72
C LYS A 89 -5.90 -11.18 -6.82
N VAL A 90 -7.04 -10.68 -7.30
CA VAL A 90 -7.97 -9.89 -6.49
C VAL A 90 -9.10 -10.81 -6.00
N LYS A 91 -9.33 -10.83 -4.69
CA LYS A 91 -10.44 -11.51 -4.02
C LYS A 91 -11.51 -10.49 -3.65
N ASN A 92 -12.75 -10.73 -4.03
CA ASN A 92 -13.88 -10.00 -3.46
C ASN A 92 -14.23 -10.64 -2.12
N ALA A 93 -13.58 -10.18 -1.06
CA ALA A 93 -13.74 -10.70 0.30
C ALA A 93 -13.32 -9.64 1.32
N ASP A 94 -13.89 -9.72 2.51
CA ASP A 94 -13.48 -8.88 3.64
C ASP A 94 -12.34 -9.59 4.40
N ILE A 95 -11.18 -8.94 4.47
CA ILE A 95 -10.00 -9.46 5.18
C ILE A 95 -10.23 -9.61 6.69
N MET A 96 -11.20 -8.88 7.25
CA MET A 96 -11.58 -9.01 8.65
C MET A 96 -12.14 -10.39 9.00
N ASN A 97 -12.64 -11.14 8.00
CA ASN A 97 -13.10 -12.50 8.18
C ASN A 97 -11.96 -13.53 8.23
N GLY A 98 -10.71 -13.10 8.02
CA GLY A 98 -9.50 -13.91 8.09
C GLY A 98 -8.60 -13.79 6.87
N ILE A 99 -7.34 -14.19 7.06
CA ILE A 99 -6.33 -14.29 6.00
C ILE A 99 -6.07 -15.78 5.77
N GLU A 100 -6.44 -16.27 4.58
CA GLU A 100 -6.28 -17.68 4.22
C GLU A 100 -4.81 -18.05 3.93
N GLU A 101 -4.06 -17.07 3.41
CA GLU A 101 -2.65 -17.20 3.05
C GLU A 101 -1.78 -17.32 4.31
N LYS A 102 -0.67 -18.06 4.18
CA LYS A 102 0.32 -18.27 5.25
C LYS A 102 1.74 -18.00 4.73
N ASP A 103 2.67 -17.91 5.66
CA ASP A 103 4.09 -17.70 5.39
C ASP A 103 4.36 -16.45 4.55
N LEU A 104 3.59 -15.40 4.80
CA LEU A 104 3.66 -14.15 4.07
C LEU A 104 4.91 -13.34 4.44
N ASP A 105 5.48 -12.68 3.45
CA ASP A 105 6.53 -11.68 3.63
C ASP A 105 5.96 -10.32 4.01
N LEU A 106 4.79 -9.98 3.46
CA LEU A 106 4.15 -8.70 3.67
C LEU A 106 2.63 -8.83 3.73
N VAL A 107 2.03 -8.15 4.70
CA VAL A 107 0.61 -7.78 4.70
C VAL A 107 0.54 -6.26 4.67
N SER A 108 0.01 -5.68 3.58
CA SER A 108 -0.17 -4.24 3.37
C SER A 108 -1.63 -3.87 3.52
N LEU A 109 -1.94 -2.91 4.40
CA LEU A 109 -3.30 -2.54 4.79
C LEU A 109 -3.56 -1.06 4.46
N ASP A 110 -4.45 -0.80 3.48
CA ASP A 110 -4.96 0.52 3.10
C ASP A 110 -6.48 0.52 3.21
N MET A 111 -6.97 0.49 4.44
CA MET A 111 -8.40 0.36 4.73
C MET A 111 -8.75 0.94 6.10
N PRO A 112 -10.01 1.37 6.31
CA PRO A 112 -10.50 1.73 7.64
C PRO A 112 -10.41 0.55 8.62
N GLU A 113 -10.22 0.86 9.90
CA GLU A 113 -10.16 -0.15 10.98
C GLU A 113 -9.07 -1.22 10.80
N SER A 114 -7.98 -0.86 10.11
CA SER A 114 -6.86 -1.78 9.83
C SER A 114 -6.17 -2.32 11.09
N GLU A 115 -6.26 -1.61 12.23
CA GLU A 115 -5.78 -2.07 13.53
C GLU A 115 -6.42 -3.39 13.96
N LYS A 116 -7.68 -3.65 13.56
CA LYS A 116 -8.38 -4.91 13.86
C LYS A 116 -7.82 -6.10 13.07
N VAL A 117 -7.14 -5.84 11.95
CA VAL A 117 -6.52 -6.88 11.11
C VAL A 117 -5.12 -7.25 11.60
N VAL A 118 -4.51 -6.45 12.47
CA VAL A 118 -3.14 -6.66 12.98
C VAL A 118 -2.91 -8.07 13.55
N PRO A 119 -3.80 -8.64 14.39
CA PRO A 119 -3.64 -10.01 14.89
C PRO A 119 -3.70 -11.08 13.78
N LEU A 120 -4.59 -10.88 12.80
CA LEU A 120 -4.71 -11.78 11.65
C LEU A 120 -3.46 -11.74 10.77
N ALA A 121 -2.93 -10.54 10.54
CA ALA A 121 -1.68 -10.34 9.81
C ALA A 121 -0.51 -11.02 10.52
N HIS A 122 -0.37 -10.84 11.85
CA HIS A 122 0.67 -11.50 12.64
C HIS A 122 0.61 -13.02 12.50
N ALA A 123 -0.59 -13.62 12.56
CA ALA A 123 -0.77 -15.06 12.42
C ALA A 123 -0.44 -15.60 11.01
N ALA A 124 -0.61 -14.76 9.98
CA ALA A 124 -0.37 -15.12 8.58
C ALA A 124 1.07 -14.90 8.12
N LEU A 125 1.81 -14.01 8.79
CA LEU A 125 3.20 -13.66 8.46
C LEU A 125 4.18 -14.76 8.93
N LYS A 126 5.24 -14.96 8.15
CA LYS A 126 6.42 -15.71 8.58
C LYS A 126 7.27 -14.89 9.56
N GLU A 127 8.22 -15.53 10.24
CA GLU A 127 9.25 -14.83 11.03
C GLU A 127 10.02 -13.84 10.14
N GLY A 128 10.18 -12.61 10.64
CA GLY A 128 10.79 -11.51 9.89
C GLY A 128 9.89 -10.84 8.84
N GLY A 129 8.67 -11.33 8.63
CA GLY A 129 7.68 -10.70 7.76
C GLY A 129 7.10 -9.41 8.36
N TYR A 130 6.50 -8.59 7.51
CA TYR A 130 6.00 -7.26 7.88
C TYR A 130 4.49 -7.12 7.72
N CYS A 131 3.85 -6.49 8.69
CA CYS A 131 2.55 -5.85 8.54
C CYS A 131 2.75 -4.34 8.38
N VAL A 132 2.18 -3.74 7.33
CA VAL A 132 2.31 -2.30 7.07
C VAL A 132 0.93 -1.67 6.95
N GLY A 133 0.64 -0.69 7.80
CA GLY A 133 -0.56 0.16 7.71
C GLY A 133 -0.26 1.44 6.92
N TYR A 134 -1.13 1.78 5.97
CA TYR A 134 -1.16 3.06 5.25
C TYR A 134 -2.34 3.88 5.77
N LEU A 135 -2.07 4.88 6.61
CA LEU A 135 -3.05 5.50 7.52
C LEU A 135 -3.12 7.00 7.28
N PRO A 136 -4.28 7.54 6.85
CA PRO A 136 -4.39 8.93 6.40
C PRO A 136 -4.34 9.95 7.55
N ASN A 137 -4.58 9.55 8.79
CA ASN A 137 -4.53 10.45 9.93
C ASN A 137 -3.78 9.85 11.11
N ILE A 138 -3.33 10.73 12.01
CA ILE A 138 -2.44 10.36 13.12
C ILE A 138 -3.14 9.51 14.19
N GLU A 139 -4.43 9.67 14.39
CA GLU A 139 -5.21 8.90 15.33
C GLU A 139 -5.26 7.43 14.94
N GLN A 140 -5.58 7.15 13.66
CA GLN A 140 -5.56 5.79 13.12
C GLN A 140 -4.15 5.20 13.16
N ALA A 141 -3.14 6.01 12.84
CA ALA A 141 -1.75 5.57 12.90
C ALA A 141 -1.34 5.18 14.33
N LYS A 142 -1.78 5.96 15.32
CA LYS A 142 -1.56 5.64 16.74
C LYS A 142 -2.26 4.35 17.14
N GLU A 143 -3.53 4.17 16.78
CA GLU A 143 -4.31 2.97 17.12
C GLU A 143 -3.66 1.72 16.53
N PHE A 144 -3.31 1.76 15.25
CA PHE A 144 -2.59 0.68 14.58
C PHE A 144 -1.23 0.38 15.23
N TYR A 145 -0.46 1.41 15.54
CA TYR A 145 0.84 1.30 16.18
C TYR A 145 0.74 0.60 17.54
N MET A 146 -0.20 1.05 18.38
CA MET A 146 -0.41 0.50 19.71
C MET A 146 -0.88 -0.95 19.68
N GLU A 147 -1.72 -1.33 18.70
CA GLU A 147 -2.13 -2.71 18.52
C GLU A 147 -0.96 -3.59 18.05
N ALA A 148 -0.18 -3.10 17.09
CA ALA A 148 1.00 -3.79 16.59
C ALA A 148 2.05 -4.03 17.68
N GLN A 149 2.29 -3.08 18.57
CA GLN A 149 3.27 -3.22 19.67
C GLN A 149 2.96 -4.39 20.62
N LYS A 150 1.73 -4.86 20.69
CA LYS A 150 1.35 -6.00 21.55
C LYS A 150 1.87 -7.34 21.00
N LEU A 151 2.13 -7.44 19.71
CA LEU A 151 2.37 -8.69 19.01
C LEU A 151 3.71 -8.75 18.27
N PHE A 152 4.17 -7.62 17.74
CA PHE A 152 5.33 -7.55 16.87
C PHE A 152 6.60 -7.16 17.64
N ARG A 153 7.74 -7.67 17.20
CA ARG A 153 9.05 -7.41 17.85
C ARG A 153 9.54 -5.99 17.63
N GLU A 154 9.22 -5.42 16.48
CA GLU A 154 9.66 -4.09 16.08
C GLU A 154 8.50 -3.36 15.44
N VAL A 155 8.20 -2.15 15.92
CA VAL A 155 7.16 -1.28 15.35
C VAL A 155 7.72 0.12 15.24
N PHE A 156 7.61 0.71 14.05
CA PHE A 156 8.00 2.10 13.81
C PHE A 156 7.05 2.77 12.83
N MET A 157 7.00 4.09 12.89
CA MET A 157 6.12 4.90 12.05
C MET A 157 6.94 5.93 11.28
N LEU A 158 6.65 6.06 10.00
CA LEU A 158 7.29 7.01 9.09
C LEU A 158 6.26 7.80 8.30
N GLU A 159 6.63 8.99 7.88
CA GLU A 159 5.94 9.77 6.87
C GLU A 159 6.92 10.09 5.74
N ASN A 160 6.46 10.01 4.49
CA ASN A 160 7.29 10.33 3.33
C ASN A 160 6.81 11.62 2.67
N ILE A 161 7.63 12.66 2.75
CA ILE A 161 7.36 13.97 2.15
C ILE A 161 8.25 14.14 0.91
N VAL A 162 7.62 14.24 -0.27
CA VAL A 162 8.31 14.52 -1.53
C VAL A 162 8.06 15.97 -1.93
N ARG A 163 9.16 16.72 -2.10
CA ARG A 163 9.12 18.11 -2.52
C ARG A 163 9.58 18.22 -3.97
N GLU A 164 8.70 18.73 -4.85
CA GLU A 164 9.02 18.97 -6.25
C GLU A 164 9.59 20.38 -6.43
N TYR A 165 10.56 20.50 -7.35
CA TYR A 165 11.19 21.76 -7.69
C TYR A 165 10.81 22.20 -9.10
N GLU A 166 10.74 23.50 -9.30
CA GLU A 166 10.61 24.16 -10.60
C GLU A 166 11.98 24.66 -11.03
N VAL A 167 12.44 24.18 -12.18
CA VAL A 167 13.71 24.59 -12.80
C VAL A 167 13.40 25.57 -13.93
N ARG A 168 14.03 26.74 -13.90
CA ARG A 168 13.91 27.81 -14.89
C ARG A 168 15.31 28.29 -15.27
N ASP A 169 15.44 28.95 -16.41
CA ASP A 169 16.73 29.46 -16.90
C ASP A 169 17.41 30.40 -15.90
N PHE A 170 16.63 31.20 -15.14
CA PHE A 170 17.11 32.17 -14.17
C PHE A 170 17.13 31.67 -12.70
N GLY A 171 16.84 30.38 -12.44
CA GLY A 171 16.91 29.84 -11.07
C GLY A 171 16.06 28.63 -10.81
N VAL A 172 16.33 28.01 -9.66
CA VAL A 172 15.64 26.78 -9.19
C VAL A 172 14.96 27.09 -7.86
N ARG A 173 13.70 26.69 -7.71
CA ARG A 173 12.96 26.87 -6.47
C ARG A 173 12.00 25.70 -6.21
N PRO A 174 11.64 25.43 -4.94
CA PRO A 174 10.54 24.52 -4.64
C PRO A 174 9.24 24.99 -5.31
N LYS A 175 8.42 24.06 -5.79
CA LYS A 175 7.05 24.39 -6.20
C LYS A 175 6.26 24.91 -5.01
N HIS A 176 5.44 25.94 -5.24
CA HIS A 176 4.58 26.55 -4.21
C HIS A 176 3.37 25.66 -3.85
N ILE A 177 3.01 24.72 -4.73
CA ILE A 177 1.86 23.83 -4.59
C ILE A 177 2.38 22.41 -4.68
N GLY A 178 2.01 21.56 -3.73
CA GLY A 178 2.36 20.15 -3.68
C GLY A 178 1.50 19.41 -2.68
N LEU A 179 1.41 18.08 -2.84
CA LEU A 179 0.81 17.22 -1.85
C LEU A 179 1.86 16.93 -0.79
N MET A 180 1.73 17.58 0.37
CA MET A 180 2.69 17.46 1.47
C MET A 180 2.45 16.23 2.33
N HIS A 181 1.18 15.86 2.53
CA HIS A 181 0.78 14.69 3.30
C HIS A 181 -0.05 13.73 2.46
N THR A 182 0.19 12.44 2.61
CA THR A 182 -0.63 11.36 2.02
C THR A 182 -1.12 10.41 3.10
N ALA A 183 -0.19 9.83 3.84
CA ALA A 183 -0.47 8.94 4.95
C ALA A 183 0.77 8.75 5.84
N TYR A 184 0.53 8.29 7.03
CA TYR A 184 1.53 7.69 7.91
C TYR A 184 1.67 6.22 7.56
N LEU A 185 2.90 5.74 7.51
CA LEU A 185 3.24 4.34 7.28
C LEU A 185 3.69 3.74 8.61
N VAL A 186 2.92 2.81 9.14
CA VAL A 186 3.31 2.06 10.34
C VAL A 186 3.80 0.69 9.92
N PHE A 187 5.06 0.39 10.22
CA PHE A 187 5.71 -0.87 9.93
C PHE A 187 5.78 -1.71 11.21
N ALA A 188 5.35 -2.96 11.14
CA ALA A 188 5.41 -3.92 12.23
C ALA A 188 6.07 -5.21 11.76
N ARG A 189 7.22 -5.59 12.34
CA ARG A 189 7.99 -6.78 11.97
C ARG A 189 7.78 -7.90 13.00
N LYS A 190 7.41 -9.07 12.51
CA LYS A 190 7.28 -10.30 13.30
C LYS A 190 8.60 -10.91 13.73
#